data_f75a156b84f7511f037cc5a6692848b2
#
_entry.id   f75a156b84f7511f037cc5a6692848b2
#
_cell.length_a   1.000
_cell.length_b   1.000
_cell.length_c   1.000
_cell.angle_alpha   90.00
_cell.angle_beta   90.00
_cell.angle_gamma   90.00
#
_symmetry.space_group_name_H-M   'P 1'
#
loop_
_entity.id
_entity.type
_entity.pdbx_description
1 polymer ?
#
loop_
_entity_poly.entity_id
_entity_poly.type
_entity_poly.pdbx_seq_one_letter_code
_entity_poly.pdbx_strand_id
1 'polypeptide(L)'
;MADVLTVVAKIRAAKGKGDALAALLAEQAEVVRKAEPGCLVYRPHRSTTDPELFLFYEQYRDPAAFDAHRKAPHLARYRERREKEGLTEGTVEVEIYRSLT
;
A
#
# COMPACT_ATOMS: atom_id res chain seq x y z
N MET A 1 -3.65 15.38 17.22
CA MET A 1 -2.43 16.13 16.88
C MET A 1 -2.13 16.00 15.42
N ALA A 2 -1.51 16.98 14.86
CA ALA A 2 -1.31 17.11 13.42
C ALA A 2 -0.06 16.40 12.89
N ASP A 3 0.37 15.31 13.51
CA ASP A 3 1.52 14.55 13.04
C ASP A 3 1.13 13.38 12.14
N VAL A 4 -0.16 13.16 11.96
CA VAL A 4 -0.65 12.08 11.13
C VAL A 4 -0.25 12.34 9.68
N LEU A 5 0.36 11.31 9.08
CA LEU A 5 0.68 11.31 7.66
C LEU A 5 -0.34 10.48 6.90
N THR A 6 -0.80 10.99 5.78
CA THR A 6 -1.63 10.26 4.83
C THR A 6 -0.79 9.95 3.60
N VAL A 7 -0.80 8.71 3.18
CA VAL A 7 -0.06 8.26 2.00
C VAL A 7 -1.07 7.73 0.99
N VAL A 8 -0.96 8.21 -0.24
CA VAL A 8 -1.76 7.72 -1.35
C VAL A 8 -0.79 7.11 -2.36
N ALA A 9 -0.95 5.83 -2.63
CA ALA A 9 -0.08 5.14 -3.57
C ALA A 9 -0.93 4.52 -4.67
N LYS A 10 -0.59 4.79 -5.93
CA LYS A 10 -1.26 4.19 -7.08
C LYS A 10 -0.37 3.12 -7.67
N ILE A 11 -0.97 2.01 -8.04
CA ILE A 11 -0.26 0.87 -8.58
C ILE A 11 -1.10 0.25 -9.69
N ARG A 12 -0.46 -0.08 -10.82
CA ARG A 12 -1.14 -0.70 -11.94
C ARG A 12 -0.75 -2.16 -12.06
N ALA A 13 -1.75 -3.02 -12.20
CA ALA A 13 -1.50 -4.43 -12.48
C ALA A 13 -0.94 -4.62 -13.88
N ALA A 14 -0.07 -5.59 -14.04
CA ALA A 14 0.31 -6.07 -15.36
C ALA A 14 -0.93 -6.62 -16.06
N LYS A 15 -0.94 -6.60 -17.38
CA LYS A 15 -2.09 -7.03 -18.17
C LYS A 15 -2.53 -8.43 -17.77
N GLY A 16 -3.81 -8.56 -17.43
CA GLY A 16 -4.39 -9.84 -17.02
C GLY A 16 -4.09 -10.25 -15.59
N LYS A 17 -3.40 -9.41 -14.80
CA LYS A 17 -2.99 -9.74 -13.43
C LYS A 17 -3.81 -9.00 -12.36
N GLY A 18 -4.89 -8.32 -12.75
CA GLY A 18 -5.68 -7.53 -11.81
C GLY A 18 -6.21 -8.35 -10.64
N ASP A 19 -6.79 -9.51 -10.90
CA ASP A 19 -7.34 -10.33 -9.82
C ASP A 19 -6.26 -10.88 -8.90
N ALA A 20 -5.13 -11.31 -9.47
CA ALA A 20 -4.00 -11.81 -8.67
C ALA A 20 -3.41 -10.70 -7.81
N LEU A 21 -3.29 -9.49 -8.36
CA LEU A 21 -2.81 -8.34 -7.60
C LEU A 21 -3.79 -7.99 -6.49
N ALA A 22 -5.10 -7.97 -6.79
CA ALA A 22 -6.12 -7.68 -5.77
C ALA A 22 -6.00 -8.62 -4.57
N ALA A 23 -5.80 -9.91 -4.82
CA ALA A 23 -5.65 -10.90 -3.76
C ALA A 23 -4.40 -10.63 -2.90
N LEU A 24 -3.27 -10.32 -3.55
CA LEU A 24 -2.04 -10.01 -2.83
C LEU A 24 -2.17 -8.75 -1.99
N LEU A 25 -2.81 -7.70 -2.53
CA LEU A 25 -2.98 -6.44 -1.80
C LEU A 25 -3.87 -6.62 -0.57
N ALA A 26 -4.94 -7.41 -0.69
CA ALA A 26 -5.82 -7.70 0.44
C ALA A 26 -5.09 -8.49 1.53
N GLU A 27 -4.28 -9.46 1.14
CA GLU A 27 -3.44 -10.23 2.07
C GLU A 27 -2.45 -9.32 2.79
N GLN A 28 -1.77 -8.44 2.05
CA GLN A 28 -0.81 -7.52 2.64
C GLN A 28 -1.46 -6.56 3.63
N ALA A 29 -2.69 -6.11 3.36
CA ALA A 29 -3.41 -5.24 4.28
C ALA A 29 -3.60 -5.91 5.65
N GLU A 30 -3.92 -7.19 5.67
CA GLU A 30 -4.06 -7.94 6.93
C GLU A 30 -2.73 -8.04 7.67
N VAL A 31 -1.63 -8.27 6.94
CA VAL A 31 -0.31 -8.34 7.54
C VAL A 31 0.06 -7.01 8.20
N VAL A 32 -0.15 -5.89 7.49
CA VAL A 32 0.17 -4.56 8.02
C VAL A 32 -0.67 -4.25 9.26
N ARG A 33 -1.96 -4.53 9.23
CA ARG A 33 -2.86 -4.26 10.35
C ARG A 33 -2.42 -4.99 11.62
N LYS A 34 -1.90 -6.19 11.48
CA LYS A 34 -1.46 -6.99 12.64
C LYS A 34 -0.07 -6.60 13.12
N ALA A 35 0.82 -6.19 12.21
CA ALA A 35 2.24 -6.00 12.52
C ALA A 35 2.59 -4.57 12.89
N GLU A 36 1.77 -3.58 12.51
CA GLU A 36 2.15 -2.16 12.62
C GLU A 36 1.13 -1.37 13.45
N PRO A 37 1.32 -1.30 14.77
CA PRO A 37 0.38 -0.55 15.62
C PRO A 37 0.35 0.96 15.31
N GLY A 38 1.40 1.51 14.72
CA GLY A 38 1.45 2.91 14.31
C GLY A 38 0.76 3.20 12.99
N CYS A 39 0.33 2.18 12.26
CA CYS A 39 -0.44 2.35 11.04
C CYS A 39 -1.92 2.41 11.40
N LEU A 40 -2.54 3.56 11.17
CA LEU A 40 -3.93 3.80 11.55
C LEU A 40 -4.91 3.28 10.50
N VAL A 41 -4.55 3.40 9.23
CA VAL A 41 -5.35 2.91 8.10
C VAL A 41 -4.38 2.35 7.06
N TYR A 42 -4.70 1.19 6.54
CA TYR A 42 -3.98 0.62 5.41
C TYR A 42 -5.00 -0.10 4.55
N ARG A 43 -5.51 0.59 3.53
CA ARG A 43 -6.65 0.10 2.77
C ARG A 43 -6.39 0.16 1.28
N PRO A 44 -6.20 -1.00 0.63
CA PRO A 44 -6.12 -1.05 -0.82
C PRO A 44 -7.51 -0.92 -1.44
N HIS A 45 -7.56 -0.28 -2.60
CA HIS A 45 -8.78 -0.07 -3.37
C HIS A 45 -8.53 -0.44 -4.82
N ARG A 46 -9.57 -0.87 -5.49
CA ARG A 46 -9.55 -1.13 -6.92
C ARG A 46 -10.42 -0.09 -7.61
N SER A 47 -9.98 0.44 -8.74
CA SER A 47 -10.77 1.40 -9.51
C SER A 47 -12.10 0.78 -9.92
N THR A 48 -13.16 1.58 -9.89
CA THR A 48 -14.48 1.14 -10.33
C THR A 48 -14.62 1.13 -11.86
N THR A 49 -13.70 1.78 -12.57
CA THR A 49 -13.75 1.90 -14.03
C THR A 49 -12.58 1.23 -14.74
N ASP A 50 -11.50 0.94 -14.02
CA ASP A 50 -10.31 0.30 -14.58
C ASP A 50 -9.88 -0.85 -13.65
N PRO A 51 -10.19 -2.10 -14.02
CA PRO A 51 -9.95 -3.25 -13.12
C PRO A 51 -8.46 -3.55 -12.88
N GLU A 52 -7.57 -2.88 -13.58
CA GLU A 52 -6.12 -3.05 -13.38
C GLU A 52 -5.47 -1.87 -12.65
N LEU A 53 -6.25 -0.89 -12.23
CA LEU A 53 -5.74 0.24 -11.47
C LEU A 53 -6.14 0.12 -10.00
N PHE A 54 -5.15 0.26 -9.12
CA PHE A 54 -5.35 0.15 -7.68
C PHE A 54 -4.78 1.37 -6.96
N LEU A 55 -5.30 1.63 -5.78
CA LEU A 55 -4.87 2.73 -4.94
C LEU A 55 -4.80 2.25 -3.49
N PHE A 56 -3.71 2.56 -2.81
CA PHE A 56 -3.64 2.43 -1.36
C PHE A 56 -3.96 3.76 -0.72
N TYR A 57 -4.83 3.73 0.28
CA TYR A 57 -5.03 4.84 1.19
C TYR A 57 -4.47 4.42 2.55
N GLU A 58 -3.47 5.15 3.03
CA GLU A 58 -2.73 4.78 4.23
C GLU A 58 -2.64 5.98 5.16
N GLN A 59 -2.76 5.73 6.47
CA GLN A 59 -2.48 6.76 7.46
C GLN A 59 -1.58 6.19 8.54
N TYR A 60 -0.60 7.00 8.95
CA TYR A 60 0.36 6.66 9.99
C TYR A 60 0.27 7.69 11.10
N ARG A 61 0.40 7.22 12.35
CA ARG A 61 0.31 8.07 13.54
C ARG A 61 1.28 9.25 13.49
N ASP A 62 2.47 9.03 12.94
CA ASP A 62 3.54 10.02 12.85
C ASP A 62 4.57 9.58 11.81
N PRO A 63 5.55 10.45 11.49
CA PRO A 63 6.60 10.08 10.53
C PRO A 63 7.43 8.87 10.93
N ALA A 64 7.64 8.64 12.23
CA ALA A 64 8.39 7.48 12.69
C ALA A 64 7.67 6.17 12.36
N ALA A 65 6.34 6.16 12.48
CA ALA A 65 5.53 4.99 12.12
C ALA A 65 5.61 4.68 10.63
N PHE A 66 5.63 5.72 9.80
CA PHE A 66 5.78 5.56 8.35
C PHE A 66 7.18 5.05 8.01
N ASP A 67 8.22 5.56 8.68
CA ASP A 67 9.58 5.06 8.49
C ASP A 67 9.68 3.58 8.86
N ALA A 68 9.06 3.19 9.97
CA ALA A 68 9.03 1.79 10.40
C ALA A 68 8.35 0.91 9.35
N HIS A 69 7.24 1.39 8.76
CA HIS A 69 6.56 0.68 7.69
C HIS A 69 7.50 0.43 6.49
N ARG A 70 8.20 1.47 6.05
CA ARG A 70 9.07 1.36 4.88
C ARG A 70 10.24 0.39 5.09
N LYS A 71 10.64 0.18 6.33
CA LYS A 71 11.75 -0.71 6.68
C LYS A 71 11.31 -2.10 7.13
N ALA A 72 10.00 -2.33 7.21
CA ALA A 72 9.47 -3.57 7.75
C ALA A 72 9.79 -4.77 6.84
N PRO A 73 10.21 -5.89 7.43
CA PRO A 73 10.50 -7.11 6.65
C PRO A 73 9.31 -7.60 5.84
N HIS A 74 8.10 -7.46 6.37
CA HIS A 74 6.91 -7.89 5.64
C HIS A 74 6.68 -7.08 4.38
N LEU A 75 7.09 -5.80 4.35
CA LEU A 75 6.96 -4.99 3.14
C LEU A 75 7.96 -5.46 2.08
N ALA A 76 9.17 -5.80 2.48
CA ALA A 76 10.18 -6.33 1.57
C ALA A 76 9.70 -7.66 0.96
N ARG A 77 9.12 -8.54 1.77
CA ARG A 77 8.56 -9.82 1.29
C ARG A 77 7.42 -9.62 0.32
N TYR A 78 6.54 -8.66 0.60
CA TYR A 78 5.43 -8.32 -0.27
C TYR A 78 5.95 -7.81 -1.63
N ARG A 79 6.92 -6.91 -1.63
CA ARG A 79 7.49 -6.37 -2.87
C ARG A 79 8.19 -7.45 -3.68
N GLU A 80 8.93 -8.33 -3.03
CA GLU A 80 9.60 -9.43 -3.69
C GLU A 80 8.61 -10.36 -4.36
N ARG A 81 7.54 -10.72 -3.67
CA ARG A 81 6.50 -11.58 -4.21
C ARG A 81 5.81 -10.91 -5.39
N ARG A 82 5.46 -9.65 -5.26
CA ARG A 82 4.82 -8.86 -6.33
C ARG A 82 5.67 -8.84 -7.59
N GLU A 83 6.97 -8.64 -7.43
CA GLU A 83 7.92 -8.61 -8.52
C GLU A 83 8.13 -9.99 -9.13
N LYS A 84 8.34 -10.99 -8.29
CA LYS A 84 8.58 -12.37 -8.73
C LYS A 84 7.41 -12.92 -9.53
N GLU A 85 6.20 -12.59 -9.14
CA GLU A 85 4.99 -13.05 -9.84
C GLU A 85 4.59 -12.14 -10.99
N GLY A 86 5.33 -11.07 -11.23
CA GLY A 86 5.08 -10.16 -12.35
C GLY A 86 3.71 -9.49 -12.29
N LEU A 87 3.25 -9.10 -11.11
CA LEU A 87 1.88 -8.64 -10.92
C LEU A 87 1.65 -7.19 -11.32
N THR A 88 2.69 -6.39 -11.46
CA THR A 88 2.55 -4.96 -11.72
C THR A 88 3.35 -4.51 -12.91
N GLU A 89 2.94 -3.38 -13.51
CA GLU A 89 3.70 -2.72 -14.54
C GLU A 89 3.93 -1.26 -14.15
N GLY A 90 5.03 -0.69 -14.65
CA GLY A 90 5.40 0.69 -14.33
C GLY A 90 5.84 0.85 -12.88
N THR A 91 5.90 2.10 -12.44
CA THR A 91 6.31 2.45 -11.09
C THR A 91 5.10 2.75 -10.22
N VAL A 92 5.25 2.53 -8.92
CA VAL A 92 4.24 2.94 -7.95
C VAL A 92 4.36 4.45 -7.75
N GLU A 93 3.24 5.16 -7.92
CA GLU A 93 3.18 6.60 -7.69
C GLU A 93 2.76 6.85 -6.25
N VAL A 94 3.61 7.53 -5.49
CA VAL A 94 3.38 7.77 -4.06
C VAL A 94 3.29 9.27 -3.79
N GLU A 95 2.22 9.67 -3.09
CA GLU A 95 2.04 11.03 -2.61
C GLU A 95 1.87 10.99 -1.10
N ILE A 96 2.54 11.90 -0.40
CA ILE A 96 2.53 11.96 1.06
C ILE A 96 1.99 13.31 1.49
N TYR A 97 1.03 13.28 2.40
CA TYR A 97 0.34 14.47 2.89
C TYR A 97 0.39 14.52 4.41
N ARG A 98 0.44 15.71 4.96
CA ARG A 98 0.31 15.93 6.39
C ARG A 98 -1.15 16.28 6.70
N SER A 99 -1.72 15.63 7.70
CA SER A 99 -3.06 15.97 8.14
C SER A 99 -3.09 17.40 8.70
N LEU A 100 -4.16 18.13 8.42
CA LEU A 100 -4.36 19.49 8.93
C LEU A 100 -5.15 19.52 10.23
N THR A 101 -5.66 18.37 10.66
CA THR A 101 -6.50 18.31 11.87
C THR A 101 -6.06 17.22 12.84
#